data_1ab9d68faee72713dc63b4a5155f6d0a
#
_entry.id   1ab9d68faee72713dc63b4a5155f6d0a
#
_cell.length_a   1.000
_cell.length_b   1.000
_cell.length_c   1.000
_cell.angle_alpha   90.00
_cell.angle_beta   90.00
_cell.angle_gamma   90.00
#
_symmetry.space_group_name_H-M   'P 1'
#
loop_
_entity.id
_entity.type
_entity.pdbx_description
1 polymer ?
#
loop_
_entity_poly.entity_id
_entity_poly.type
_entity_poly.pdbx_seq_one_letter_code
_entity_poly.pdbx_strand_id
1 'polypeptide(L)'
;MSQYPDNPAAAFYLYRYFTYQLPLDQLKATRAKLAPALASSPYVQDLDAIIARLEKVQIGQVAPDCSLPDTAGVSVSLADFRGKYVLLDFWASWCPPCRRENPNVVKAYEENKDKNFTIIGISLDNNREKWLKGIADDHLTWTHLSDLKYWDSEIPALYGVRAIPSNMLLDPNGVIIAKDIREEALHETLREVLK
;
A
#
# COMPACT_ATOMS: atom_id res chain seq x y z
N MET A 1 -15.83 17.91 16.28
CA MET A 1 -14.70 18.76 15.81
C MET A 1 -15.12 20.18 15.46
N SER A 2 -16.26 20.40 14.81
CA SER A 2 -16.71 21.77 14.46
C SER A 2 -17.04 22.70 15.63
N GLN A 3 -17.28 22.16 16.84
CA GLN A 3 -17.58 22.97 18.03
C GLN A 3 -16.32 23.47 18.77
N TYR A 4 -15.16 22.86 18.57
CA TYR A 4 -13.91 23.17 19.29
C TYR A 4 -12.72 23.06 18.35
N PRO A 5 -12.60 23.95 17.34
CA PRO A 5 -11.56 23.84 16.32
C PRO A 5 -10.14 24.11 16.84
N ASP A 6 -10.02 24.77 17.99
CA ASP A 6 -8.78 25.12 18.68
C ASP A 6 -8.35 24.10 19.74
N ASN A 7 -9.16 23.05 19.96
CA ASN A 7 -8.83 22.04 20.97
C ASN A 7 -7.77 21.06 20.44
N PRO A 8 -6.58 20.98 21.10
CA PRO A 8 -5.52 20.04 20.70
C PRO A 8 -5.96 18.56 20.67
N ALA A 9 -6.95 18.19 21.50
CA ALA A 9 -7.49 16.83 21.50
C ALA A 9 -8.17 16.50 20.15
N ALA A 10 -8.80 17.49 19.48
CA ALA A 10 -9.38 17.29 18.16
C ALA A 10 -8.30 16.92 17.12
N ALA A 11 -7.15 17.58 17.15
CA ALA A 11 -6.01 17.26 16.29
C ALA A 11 -5.45 15.87 16.58
N PHE A 12 -5.28 15.52 17.87
CA PHE A 12 -4.82 14.19 18.29
C PHE A 12 -5.75 13.08 17.80
N TYR A 13 -7.07 13.21 18.00
CA TYR A 13 -8.03 12.21 17.57
C TYR A 13 -8.08 12.08 16.05
N LEU A 14 -8.02 13.19 15.31
CA LEU A 14 -7.98 13.18 13.87
C LEU A 14 -6.73 12.43 13.35
N TYR A 15 -5.56 12.76 13.89
CA TYR A 15 -4.30 12.09 13.57
C TYR A 15 -4.33 10.60 13.96
N ARG A 16 -4.70 10.27 15.21
CA ARG A 16 -4.51 8.93 15.76
C ARG A 16 -5.52 7.90 15.25
N TYR A 17 -6.76 8.32 15.02
CA TYR A 17 -7.86 7.40 14.72
C TYR A 17 -8.46 7.62 13.33
N PHE A 18 -8.74 8.84 12.94
CA PHE A 18 -9.48 9.10 11.72
C PHE A 18 -8.64 9.02 10.45
N THR A 19 -7.32 9.14 10.53
CA THR A 19 -6.43 8.89 9.39
C THR A 19 -6.57 7.48 8.82
N TYR A 20 -7.04 6.50 9.61
CA TYR A 20 -7.26 5.12 9.19
C TYR A 20 -8.66 4.86 8.62
N GLN A 21 -9.60 5.76 8.88
CA GLN A 21 -11.02 5.55 8.60
C GLN A 21 -11.55 6.46 7.49
N LEU A 22 -11.02 7.67 7.39
CA LEU A 22 -11.52 8.66 6.44
C LEU A 22 -10.80 8.55 5.08
N PRO A 23 -11.56 8.62 3.97
CA PRO A 23 -10.99 8.89 2.66
C PRO A 23 -10.21 10.22 2.66
N LEU A 24 -9.26 10.35 1.72
CA LEU A 24 -8.35 11.50 1.70
C LEU A 24 -9.05 12.86 1.62
N ASP A 25 -10.07 12.97 0.79
CA ASP A 25 -10.86 14.21 0.64
C ASP A 25 -11.56 14.61 1.95
N GLN A 26 -12.16 13.63 2.65
CA GLN A 26 -12.78 13.87 3.96
C GLN A 26 -11.73 14.17 5.03
N LEU A 27 -10.58 13.54 4.99
CA LEU A 27 -9.47 13.81 5.90
C LEU A 27 -8.98 15.25 5.72
N LYS A 28 -8.77 15.71 4.47
CA LYS A 28 -8.41 17.09 4.12
C LYS A 28 -9.47 18.09 4.58
N ALA A 29 -10.73 17.81 4.29
CA ALA A 29 -11.85 18.67 4.70
C ALA A 29 -11.97 18.76 6.23
N THR A 30 -11.67 17.69 6.95
CA THR A 30 -11.70 17.68 8.42
C THR A 30 -10.48 18.40 9.00
N ARG A 31 -9.30 18.20 8.41
CA ARG A 31 -8.07 18.94 8.75
C ARG A 31 -8.25 20.46 8.60
N ALA A 32 -8.90 20.90 7.52
CA ALA A 32 -9.15 22.32 7.27
C ALA A 32 -10.04 22.99 8.33
N LYS A 33 -10.78 22.23 9.14
CA LYS A 33 -11.60 22.74 10.25
C LYS A 33 -10.83 22.99 11.54
N LEU A 34 -9.58 22.51 11.65
CA LEU A 34 -8.73 22.78 12.81
C LEU A 34 -8.24 24.24 12.75
N ALA A 35 -8.19 24.89 13.91
CA ALA A 35 -7.75 26.28 14.00
C ALA A 35 -6.29 26.44 13.55
N PRO A 36 -5.94 27.56 12.87
CA PRO A 36 -4.58 27.85 12.46
C PRO A 36 -3.57 27.85 13.62
N ALA A 37 -4.00 28.21 14.83
CA ALA A 37 -3.16 28.16 16.04
C ALA A 37 -2.62 26.78 16.37
N LEU A 38 -3.25 25.70 15.88
CA LEU A 38 -2.77 24.33 16.06
C LEU A 38 -1.75 23.87 15.01
N ALA A 39 -1.40 24.70 14.03
CA ALA A 39 -0.49 24.31 12.93
C ALA A 39 0.90 23.84 13.42
N SER A 40 1.38 24.40 14.54
CA SER A 40 2.65 24.00 15.17
C SER A 40 2.54 22.75 16.04
N SER A 41 1.35 22.21 16.24
CA SER A 41 1.15 20.98 17.01
C SER A 41 1.78 19.79 16.26
N PRO A 42 2.53 18.90 16.94
CA PRO A 42 3.08 17.68 16.34
C PRO A 42 2.02 16.84 15.63
N TYR A 43 0.82 16.74 16.21
CA TYR A 43 -0.28 15.96 15.62
C TYR A 43 -0.78 16.54 14.30
N VAL A 44 -0.76 17.87 14.15
CA VAL A 44 -1.15 18.53 12.90
C VAL A 44 -0.05 18.38 11.86
N GLN A 45 1.21 18.50 12.25
CA GLN A 45 2.35 18.29 11.35
C GLN A 45 2.40 16.85 10.82
N ASP A 46 2.22 15.86 11.70
CA ASP A 46 2.16 14.46 11.31
C ASP A 46 0.95 14.17 10.40
N LEU A 47 -0.21 14.76 10.72
CA LEU A 47 -1.41 14.66 9.89
C LEU A 47 -1.18 15.25 8.49
N ASP A 48 -0.57 16.42 8.40
CA ASP A 48 -0.25 17.08 7.14
C ASP A 48 0.76 16.25 6.33
N ALA A 49 1.75 15.63 6.99
CA ALA A 49 2.70 14.71 6.35
C ALA A 49 2.00 13.45 5.81
N ILE A 50 1.03 12.89 6.55
CA ILE A 50 0.22 11.75 6.08
C ILE A 50 -0.61 12.16 4.86
N ILE A 51 -1.30 13.30 4.90
CA ILE A 51 -2.09 13.82 3.78
C ILE A 51 -1.21 13.97 2.53
N ALA A 52 -0.04 14.61 2.67
CA ALA A 52 0.88 14.81 1.56
C ALA A 52 1.40 13.49 0.94
N ARG A 53 1.59 12.44 1.75
CA ARG A 53 1.95 11.11 1.25
C ARG A 53 0.77 10.46 0.51
N LEU A 54 -0.42 10.52 1.10
CA LEU A 54 -1.62 9.95 0.49
C LEU A 54 -1.96 10.62 -0.85
N GLU A 55 -1.70 11.92 -1.01
CA GLU A 55 -1.89 12.64 -2.28
C GLU A 55 -1.02 12.08 -3.41
N LYS A 56 0.20 11.66 -3.09
CA LYS A 56 1.16 11.09 -4.06
C LYS A 56 0.78 9.70 -4.58
N VAL A 57 -0.12 9.02 -3.88
CA VAL A 57 -0.50 7.63 -4.20
C VAL A 57 -2.00 7.50 -4.50
N GLN A 58 -2.60 8.56 -5.04
CA GLN A 58 -3.96 8.49 -5.54
C GLN A 58 -4.01 7.85 -6.93
N ILE A 59 -5.17 7.31 -7.30
CA ILE A 59 -5.41 6.84 -8.67
C ILE A 59 -5.13 7.99 -9.64
N GLY A 60 -4.39 7.71 -10.71
CA GLY A 60 -3.92 8.67 -11.70
C GLY A 60 -2.54 9.26 -11.39
N GLN A 61 -1.96 9.02 -10.22
CA GLN A 61 -0.59 9.43 -9.90
C GLN A 61 0.42 8.33 -10.29
N VAL A 62 1.63 8.73 -10.67
CA VAL A 62 2.75 7.80 -10.83
C VAL A 62 3.18 7.31 -9.45
N ALA A 63 3.21 5.99 -9.27
CA ALA A 63 3.65 5.38 -8.02
C ALA A 63 5.10 5.79 -7.70
N PRO A 64 5.40 6.21 -6.46
CA PRO A 64 6.78 6.47 -6.05
C PRO A 64 7.67 5.26 -6.34
N ASP A 65 8.89 5.49 -6.81
CA ASP A 65 9.85 4.40 -6.95
C ASP A 65 10.37 3.95 -5.59
N CYS A 66 10.68 2.67 -5.49
CA CYS A 66 11.29 2.07 -4.31
C CYS A 66 12.21 0.93 -4.72
N SER A 67 13.21 0.66 -3.89
CA SER A 67 14.11 -0.47 -4.08
C SER A 67 14.24 -1.24 -2.79
N LEU A 68 14.09 -2.56 -2.86
CA LEU A 68 14.18 -3.47 -1.72
C LEU A 68 14.93 -4.75 -2.15
N PRO A 69 15.58 -5.46 -1.22
CA PRO A 69 16.15 -6.77 -1.51
C PRO A 69 15.04 -7.81 -1.78
N ASP A 70 15.29 -8.66 -2.76
CA ASP A 70 14.49 -9.85 -3.04
C ASP A 70 14.82 -11.01 -2.08
N THR A 71 14.26 -12.19 -2.36
CA THR A 71 14.51 -13.40 -1.57
C THR A 71 15.96 -13.90 -1.65
N ALA A 72 16.73 -13.51 -2.65
CA ALA A 72 18.17 -13.80 -2.77
C ALA A 72 19.05 -12.68 -2.18
N GLY A 73 18.48 -11.56 -1.73
CA GLY A 73 19.19 -10.39 -1.23
C GLY A 73 19.64 -9.42 -2.32
N VAL A 74 19.18 -9.61 -3.56
CA VAL A 74 19.46 -8.72 -4.68
C VAL A 74 18.51 -7.52 -4.62
N SER A 75 19.05 -6.30 -4.75
CA SER A 75 18.22 -5.10 -4.79
C SER A 75 17.42 -5.04 -6.09
N VAL A 76 16.11 -4.89 -5.98
CA VAL A 76 15.16 -4.81 -7.09
C VAL A 76 14.37 -3.51 -6.94
N SER A 77 14.28 -2.74 -8.03
CA SER A 77 13.53 -1.48 -8.09
C SER A 77 12.16 -1.70 -8.74
N LEU A 78 11.15 -0.95 -8.28
CA LEU A 78 9.86 -0.90 -8.98
C LEU A 78 10.03 -0.41 -10.42
N ALA A 79 11.00 0.47 -10.68
CA ALA A 79 11.30 0.98 -12.03
C ALA A 79 11.73 -0.13 -13.02
N ASP A 80 12.28 -1.26 -12.55
CA ASP A 80 12.69 -2.41 -13.36
C ASP A 80 11.49 -3.09 -14.05
N PHE A 81 10.27 -2.81 -13.58
CA PHE A 81 9.03 -3.38 -14.09
C PHE A 81 8.25 -2.43 -15.02
N ARG A 82 8.84 -1.28 -15.39
CA ARG A 82 8.21 -0.39 -16.39
C ARG A 82 7.94 -1.13 -17.68
N GLY A 83 6.84 -0.81 -18.33
CA GLY A 83 6.35 -1.52 -19.51
C GLY A 83 5.39 -2.67 -19.20
N LYS A 84 5.21 -3.05 -17.92
CA LYS A 84 4.24 -4.08 -17.48
C LYS A 84 3.15 -3.49 -16.60
N TYR A 85 2.00 -4.12 -16.59
CA TYR A 85 1.04 -3.96 -15.51
C TYR A 85 1.60 -4.65 -14.26
N VAL A 86 1.58 -3.96 -13.12
CA VAL A 86 2.15 -4.45 -11.87
C VAL A 86 1.13 -4.35 -10.75
N LEU A 87 0.83 -5.46 -10.09
CA LEU A 87 0.12 -5.44 -8.81
C LEU A 87 1.17 -5.35 -7.70
N LEU A 88 1.27 -4.20 -7.04
CA LEU A 88 2.00 -4.07 -5.78
C LEU A 88 1.13 -4.61 -4.66
N ASP A 89 1.52 -5.73 -4.07
CA ASP A 89 0.77 -6.40 -3.01
C ASP A 89 1.52 -6.34 -1.68
N PHE A 90 0.96 -5.62 -0.71
CA PHE A 90 1.50 -5.47 0.64
C PHE A 90 0.90 -6.53 1.57
N TRP A 91 1.74 -7.41 2.05
CA TRP A 91 1.34 -8.58 2.82
C TRP A 91 2.35 -8.95 3.92
N ALA A 92 2.10 -10.00 4.67
CA ALA A 92 3.09 -10.64 5.54
C ALA A 92 2.69 -12.09 5.86
N SER A 93 3.68 -12.93 6.18
CA SER A 93 3.45 -14.32 6.57
C SER A 93 2.60 -14.47 7.84
N TRP A 94 2.69 -13.49 8.74
CA TRP A 94 1.95 -13.41 9.99
C TRP A 94 0.56 -12.76 9.87
N CYS A 95 0.13 -12.35 8.67
CA CYS A 95 -1.14 -11.65 8.43
C CYS A 95 -2.24 -12.65 8.01
N PRO A 96 -3.17 -13.07 8.90
CA PRO A 96 -4.18 -14.07 8.54
C PRO A 96 -5.11 -13.64 7.40
N PRO A 97 -5.57 -12.36 7.32
CA PRO A 97 -6.40 -11.95 6.18
C PRO A 97 -5.62 -11.96 4.85
N CYS A 98 -4.30 -11.63 4.85
CA CYS A 98 -3.46 -11.72 3.66
C CYS A 98 -3.39 -13.18 3.18
N ARG A 99 -3.12 -14.11 4.12
CA ARG A 99 -3.01 -15.54 3.82
C ARG A 99 -4.32 -16.14 3.30
N ARG A 100 -5.48 -15.60 3.70
CA ARG A 100 -6.77 -16.01 3.14
C ARG A 100 -7.00 -15.49 1.72
N GLU A 101 -6.47 -14.30 1.39
CA GLU A 101 -6.57 -13.73 0.06
C GLU A 101 -5.56 -14.32 -0.93
N ASN A 102 -4.40 -14.81 -0.47
CA ASN A 102 -3.33 -15.32 -1.32
C ASN A 102 -3.77 -16.35 -2.36
N PRO A 103 -4.64 -17.35 -2.08
CA PRO A 103 -5.14 -18.26 -3.11
C PRO A 103 -5.86 -17.56 -4.25
N ASN A 104 -6.59 -16.48 -3.97
CA ASN A 104 -7.25 -15.66 -4.97
C ASN A 104 -6.24 -14.88 -5.82
N VAL A 105 -5.21 -14.31 -5.18
CA VAL A 105 -4.11 -13.60 -5.86
C VAL A 105 -3.32 -14.57 -6.75
N VAL A 106 -3.04 -15.80 -6.29
CA VAL A 106 -2.41 -16.86 -7.10
C VAL A 106 -3.22 -17.16 -8.35
N LYS A 107 -4.54 -17.35 -8.19
CA LYS A 107 -5.42 -17.59 -9.34
C LYS A 107 -5.37 -16.43 -10.33
N ALA A 108 -5.46 -15.19 -9.84
CA ALA A 108 -5.39 -13.99 -10.68
C ALA A 108 -4.05 -13.90 -11.44
N TYR A 109 -2.94 -14.25 -10.78
CA TYR A 109 -1.63 -14.29 -11.41
C TYR A 109 -1.54 -15.35 -12.51
N GLU A 110 -1.91 -16.60 -12.21
CA GLU A 110 -1.84 -17.70 -13.17
C GLU A 110 -2.70 -17.45 -14.43
N GLU A 111 -3.87 -16.82 -14.28
CA GLU A 111 -4.75 -16.47 -15.40
C GLU A 111 -4.22 -15.31 -16.28
N ASN A 112 -3.26 -14.51 -15.78
CA ASN A 112 -2.85 -13.27 -16.43
C ASN A 112 -1.34 -13.09 -16.64
N LYS A 113 -0.46 -13.95 -16.08
CA LYS A 113 1.01 -13.80 -16.15
C LYS A 113 1.57 -13.69 -17.57
N ASP A 114 0.87 -14.23 -18.57
CA ASP A 114 1.27 -14.18 -19.98
C ASP A 114 0.74 -12.93 -20.72
N LYS A 115 0.00 -12.05 -20.03
CA LYS A 115 -0.64 -10.85 -20.59
C LYS A 115 0.08 -9.55 -20.22
N ASN A 116 1.41 -9.54 -20.23
CA ASN A 116 2.22 -8.39 -19.81
C ASN A 116 1.89 -7.91 -18.38
N PHE A 117 1.60 -8.83 -17.48
CA PHE A 117 1.25 -8.60 -16.09
C PHE A 117 2.23 -9.30 -15.13
N THR A 118 2.49 -8.68 -14.00
CA THR A 118 3.24 -9.32 -12.92
C THR A 118 2.76 -8.81 -11.55
N ILE A 119 3.18 -9.50 -10.50
CA ILE A 119 2.96 -9.08 -9.11
C ILE A 119 4.32 -8.82 -8.47
N ILE A 120 4.39 -7.82 -7.59
CA ILE A 120 5.49 -7.58 -6.66
C ILE A 120 4.90 -7.66 -5.25
N GLY A 121 5.25 -8.70 -4.52
CA GLY A 121 4.86 -8.87 -3.13
C GLY A 121 5.82 -8.10 -2.22
N ILE A 122 5.35 -7.04 -1.58
CA ILE A 122 6.11 -6.29 -0.58
C ILE A 122 5.75 -6.81 0.80
N SER A 123 6.68 -7.50 1.45
CA SER A 123 6.43 -8.14 2.74
C SER A 123 6.82 -7.25 3.91
N LEU A 124 5.93 -7.16 4.90
CA LEU A 124 6.15 -6.55 6.20
C LEU A 124 6.62 -7.56 7.25
N ASP A 125 7.28 -8.63 6.84
CA ASP A 125 7.89 -9.57 7.77
C ASP A 125 9.13 -8.96 8.45
N ASN A 126 9.46 -9.48 9.63
CA ASN A 126 10.73 -9.20 10.34
C ASN A 126 11.55 -10.47 10.58
N ASN A 127 11.13 -11.58 9.98
CA ASN A 127 11.84 -12.84 10.06
C ASN A 127 11.89 -13.50 8.68
N ARG A 128 13.10 -13.64 8.15
CA ARG A 128 13.32 -14.15 6.80
C ARG A 128 12.80 -15.57 6.59
N GLU A 129 12.99 -16.46 7.57
CA GLU A 129 12.56 -17.86 7.46
C GLU A 129 11.04 -17.97 7.39
N LYS A 130 10.32 -17.20 8.22
CA LYS A 130 8.85 -17.15 8.20
C LYS A 130 8.33 -16.57 6.89
N TRP A 131 8.96 -15.52 6.39
CA TRP A 131 8.65 -14.91 5.11
C TRP A 131 8.79 -15.91 3.96
N LEU A 132 9.96 -16.57 3.83
CA LEU A 132 10.20 -17.58 2.80
C LEU A 132 9.26 -18.77 2.93
N LYS A 133 8.98 -19.19 4.17
CA LYS A 133 8.00 -20.25 4.41
C LYS A 133 6.60 -19.83 3.96
N GLY A 134 6.18 -18.59 4.26
CA GLY A 134 4.90 -18.05 3.82
C GLY A 134 4.75 -18.02 2.30
N ILE A 135 5.80 -17.61 1.58
CA ILE A 135 5.86 -17.65 0.10
C ILE A 135 5.66 -19.09 -0.42
N ALA A 136 6.38 -20.03 0.16
CA ALA A 136 6.31 -21.44 -0.27
C ALA A 136 4.96 -22.09 0.05
N ASP A 137 4.45 -21.90 1.28
CA ASP A 137 3.18 -22.48 1.73
C ASP A 137 1.99 -22.00 0.89
N ASP A 138 1.99 -20.74 0.45
CA ASP A 138 0.91 -20.13 -0.33
C ASP A 138 1.17 -20.18 -1.84
N HIS A 139 2.26 -20.80 -2.28
CA HIS A 139 2.62 -20.92 -3.71
C HIS A 139 2.76 -19.60 -4.45
N LEU A 140 3.33 -18.57 -3.81
CA LEU A 140 3.49 -17.24 -4.37
C LEU A 140 4.73 -17.21 -5.29
N THR A 141 4.53 -17.33 -6.61
CA THR A 141 5.61 -17.61 -7.58
C THR A 141 6.21 -16.35 -8.22
N TRP A 142 5.75 -15.16 -7.86
CA TRP A 142 6.23 -13.88 -8.37
C TRP A 142 7.37 -13.29 -7.53
N THR A 143 7.83 -12.09 -7.89
CA THR A 143 8.89 -11.38 -7.17
C THR A 143 8.42 -10.93 -5.79
N HIS A 144 9.20 -11.24 -4.76
CA HIS A 144 8.94 -10.82 -3.39
C HIS A 144 10.10 -10.00 -2.86
N LEU A 145 9.76 -8.87 -2.22
CA LEU A 145 10.70 -7.89 -1.68
C LEU A 145 10.43 -7.64 -0.20
N SER A 146 11.49 -7.47 0.61
CA SER A 146 11.37 -7.09 2.00
C SER A 146 12.68 -6.54 2.55
N ASP A 147 12.64 -5.51 3.41
CA ASP A 147 13.76 -5.07 4.23
C ASP A 147 13.75 -5.70 5.64
N LEU A 148 12.78 -6.56 5.92
CA LEU A 148 12.58 -7.26 7.19
C LEU A 148 12.45 -6.32 8.40
N LYS A 149 11.93 -5.09 8.19
CA LYS A 149 11.78 -4.08 9.24
C LYS A 149 10.36 -3.97 9.80
N TYR A 150 9.46 -4.87 9.42
CA TYR A 150 8.07 -4.80 9.88
C TYR A 150 7.44 -3.45 9.52
N TRP A 151 6.71 -2.82 10.44
CA TRP A 151 6.13 -1.48 10.24
C TRP A 151 7.15 -0.33 10.36
N ASP A 152 8.41 -0.62 10.74
CA ASP A 152 9.51 0.37 10.74
C ASP A 152 10.13 0.52 9.34
N SER A 153 9.70 -0.26 8.35
CA SER A 153 10.03 -0.05 6.94
C SER A 153 9.48 1.29 6.45
N GLU A 154 10.27 2.01 5.66
CA GLU A 154 9.82 3.27 5.05
C GLU A 154 8.82 3.03 3.91
N ILE A 155 8.78 1.83 3.34
CA ILE A 155 7.99 1.54 2.14
C ILE A 155 6.48 1.60 2.39
N PRO A 156 5.90 0.99 3.44
CA PRO A 156 4.49 1.18 3.74
C PRO A 156 4.09 2.65 3.89
N ALA A 157 4.94 3.44 4.57
CA ALA A 157 4.70 4.87 4.75
C ALA A 157 4.77 5.65 3.43
N LEU A 158 5.72 5.30 2.52
CA LEU A 158 5.87 5.89 1.19
C LEU A 158 4.60 5.73 0.36
N TYR A 159 3.99 4.55 0.42
CA TYR A 159 2.76 4.22 -0.31
C TYR A 159 1.47 4.51 0.48
N GLY A 160 1.58 5.11 1.68
CA GLY A 160 0.43 5.41 2.53
C GLY A 160 -0.28 4.16 3.06
N VAL A 161 0.39 3.00 3.05
CA VAL A 161 -0.13 1.73 3.56
C VAL A 161 -0.03 1.72 5.08
N ARG A 162 -1.15 1.52 5.75
CA ARG A 162 -1.28 1.54 7.21
C ARG A 162 -1.93 0.28 7.79
N ALA A 163 -2.40 -0.58 6.91
CA ALA A 163 -2.95 -1.89 7.22
C ALA A 163 -2.70 -2.84 6.05
N ILE A 164 -2.58 -4.12 6.31
CA ILE A 164 -2.47 -5.19 5.31
C ILE A 164 -3.60 -6.21 5.49
N PRO A 165 -4.06 -6.85 4.39
CA PRO A 165 -3.60 -6.69 3.02
C PRO A 165 -3.95 -5.32 2.42
N SER A 166 -3.10 -4.80 1.55
CA SER A 166 -3.35 -3.61 0.73
C SER A 166 -2.66 -3.81 -0.61
N ASN A 167 -3.22 -3.28 -1.69
CA ASN A 167 -2.57 -3.37 -3.00
C ASN A 167 -2.84 -2.15 -3.87
N MET A 168 -2.00 -2.01 -4.90
CA MET A 168 -2.13 -1.00 -5.95
C MET A 168 -1.83 -1.64 -7.29
N LEU A 169 -2.73 -1.47 -8.25
CA LEU A 169 -2.49 -1.87 -9.63
C LEU A 169 -1.90 -0.70 -10.41
N LEU A 170 -0.78 -0.94 -11.04
CA LEU A 170 -0.05 0.04 -11.86
C LEU A 170 -0.16 -0.31 -13.34
N ASP A 171 -0.31 0.69 -14.18
CA ASP A 171 -0.18 0.55 -15.63
C ASP A 171 1.30 0.44 -16.08
N PRO A 172 1.60 0.18 -17.37
CA PRO A 172 2.96 0.09 -17.87
C PRO A 172 3.82 1.35 -17.67
N ASN A 173 3.22 2.52 -17.49
CA ASN A 173 3.91 3.76 -17.17
C ASN A 173 4.15 3.94 -15.66
N GLY A 174 3.63 3.02 -14.84
CA GLY A 174 3.66 3.06 -13.39
C GLY A 174 2.63 3.97 -12.76
N VAL A 175 1.59 4.33 -13.51
CA VAL A 175 0.44 5.10 -12.98
C VAL A 175 -0.45 4.16 -12.18
N ILE A 176 -0.85 4.57 -11.00
CA ILE A 176 -1.81 3.83 -10.15
C ILE A 176 -3.18 3.91 -10.81
N ILE A 177 -3.73 2.78 -11.22
CA ILE A 177 -5.04 2.68 -11.89
C ILE A 177 -6.13 2.07 -11.01
N ALA A 178 -5.76 1.30 -9.98
CA ALA A 178 -6.69 0.79 -8.97
C ALA A 178 -5.98 0.59 -7.63
N LYS A 179 -6.75 0.51 -6.53
CA LYS A 179 -6.25 0.30 -5.16
C LYS A 179 -7.17 -0.61 -4.39
N ASP A 180 -6.58 -1.40 -3.49
CA ASP A 180 -7.29 -2.26 -2.54
C ASP A 180 -8.33 -3.18 -3.18
N ILE A 181 -8.04 -3.65 -4.40
CA ILE A 181 -8.86 -4.60 -5.15
C ILE A 181 -8.62 -6.02 -4.64
N ARG A 182 -9.70 -6.74 -4.30
CA ARG A 182 -9.63 -8.10 -3.71
C ARG A 182 -10.77 -8.95 -4.22
N GLU A 183 -10.63 -10.27 -3.99
CA GLU A 183 -11.66 -11.22 -4.35
C GLU A 183 -12.07 -11.05 -5.84
N GLU A 184 -13.36 -11.04 -6.14
CA GLU A 184 -13.85 -10.91 -7.52
C GLU A 184 -13.45 -9.56 -8.16
N ALA A 185 -13.39 -8.47 -7.38
CA ALA A 185 -12.99 -7.15 -7.90
C ALA A 185 -11.56 -7.16 -8.50
N LEU A 186 -10.65 -7.99 -7.97
CA LEU A 186 -9.31 -8.17 -8.54
C LEU A 186 -9.40 -8.77 -9.95
N HIS A 187 -10.17 -9.85 -10.12
CA HIS A 187 -10.33 -10.51 -11.41
C HIS A 187 -11.06 -9.63 -12.43
N GLU A 188 -12.11 -8.91 -12.00
CA GLU A 188 -12.84 -7.98 -12.88
C GLU A 188 -11.93 -6.87 -13.37
N THR A 189 -11.19 -6.22 -12.48
CA THR A 189 -10.26 -5.14 -12.84
C THR A 189 -9.19 -5.64 -13.82
N LEU A 190 -8.59 -6.81 -13.56
CA LEU A 190 -7.58 -7.37 -14.47
C LEU A 190 -8.17 -7.73 -15.85
N ARG A 191 -9.38 -8.27 -15.91
CA ARG A 191 -10.08 -8.53 -17.20
C ARG A 191 -10.35 -7.25 -17.99
N GLU A 192 -10.59 -6.13 -17.32
CA GLU A 192 -10.83 -4.85 -17.99
C GLU A 192 -9.56 -4.24 -18.57
N VAL A 193 -8.42 -4.34 -17.87
CA VAL A 193 -7.19 -3.65 -18.26
C VAL A 193 -6.23 -4.52 -19.08
N LEU A 194 -6.26 -5.84 -18.92
CA LEU A 194 -5.36 -6.80 -19.60
C LEU A 194 -6.05 -7.42 -20.83
N LYS A 195 -6.36 -6.61 -21.82
CA LYS A 195 -6.98 -7.04 -23.09
C LYS A 195 -5.96 -7.55 -24.09
#